data_cf88278b8cc8ea2a4b18b0633c1a61af
#
_entry.id   cf88278b8cc8ea2a4b18b0633c1a61af
#
_cell.length_a   1.000
_cell.length_b   1.000
_cell.length_c   1.000
_cell.angle_alpha   90.00
_cell.angle_beta   90.00
_cell.angle_gamma   90.00
#
_symmetry.space_group_name_H-M   'P 1'
#
loop_
_entity.id
_entity.type
_entity.pdbx_description
1 polymer ?
#
loop_
_entity_poly.entity_id
_entity_poly.type
_entity_poly.pdbx_seq_one_letter_code
_entity_poly.pdbx_strand_id
1 'polypeptide(L)'
;MIKTRMLRPGLLHLTLAGALLGVTAFGYAEDQPTSQQSSPDILLGPLFNDVQSAKLFPDQKTFADAVPKSDPLMILADYRMQHTQSGFDLRHFVEMNFILPKEGEKYVPPEGQSLREHIDDLWPVLTRTTDKANKWDSLLPLPKPYVVPGGRFREVYYWDSYFTMLGLAESGHWDKIGDMVDNFAYELDTWGHIPNGNRTYYLSRSQPPFFSLMVELLATHDSDALKKYRPQMEKEYAYWMEGADGLQPGQANKRVVKLDDGAILNRYWDDRDTPRPESWLDDVTTAKNNPNRPATEIYRDLRSAAASGWDFSSRWMDDPQKLDTIRTTSIVPVDLNALMFKMEKLLARASQEDGDTASASKYDALASARQKAIES
;
A
#
# COMPACT_ATOMS: atom_id res chain seq x y z
N MET A 1 -58.59 -53.87 -4.86
CA MET A 1 -58.28 -55.24 -5.36
C MET A 1 -56.82 -55.33 -5.66
N ILE A 2 -56.07 -56.07 -4.84
CA ILE A 2 -55.29 -57.27 -5.17
C ILE A 2 -54.00 -56.86 -6.03
N LYS A 3 -52.77 -57.20 -5.72
CA LYS A 3 -52.09 -58.08 -4.74
C LYS A 3 -50.61 -57.77 -4.73
N THR A 4 -50.03 -57.85 -3.58
CA THR A 4 -48.63 -58.07 -3.21
C THR A 4 -47.85 -59.07 -4.06
N ARG A 5 -46.53 -58.87 -4.35
CA ARG A 5 -45.57 -59.96 -4.16
C ARG A 5 -44.14 -59.39 -3.95
N MET A 6 -43.58 -59.73 -2.82
CA MET A 6 -42.13 -59.73 -2.52
C MET A 6 -41.42 -60.86 -3.29
N LEU A 7 -40.13 -60.63 -3.59
CA LEU A 7 -39.10 -61.68 -3.55
C LEU A 7 -37.71 -61.07 -3.42
N ARG A 8 -36.97 -61.50 -2.42
CA ARG A 8 -35.53 -61.39 -2.15
C ARG A 8 -34.84 -62.66 -2.73
N PRO A 9 -33.49 -62.80 -2.58
CA PRO A 9 -32.31 -62.00 -2.90
C PRO A 9 -31.32 -62.82 -3.80
N GLY A 10 -30.29 -62.15 -4.28
CA GLY A 10 -29.17 -62.85 -4.94
C GLY A 10 -27.89 -62.10 -4.74
N LEU A 11 -27.03 -62.59 -3.83
CA LEU A 11 -25.62 -62.24 -3.74
C LEU A 11 -24.86 -62.72 -4.98
N LEU A 12 -24.05 -61.87 -5.52
CA LEU A 12 -22.85 -62.33 -6.24
C LEU A 12 -21.70 -61.37 -6.03
N HIS A 13 -20.65 -61.91 -5.42
CA HIS A 13 -19.33 -61.32 -5.32
C HIS A 13 -18.66 -61.28 -6.69
N LEU A 14 -18.01 -60.16 -7.04
CA LEU A 14 -16.81 -60.19 -7.86
C LEU A 14 -15.84 -59.07 -7.49
N THR A 15 -14.61 -59.49 -7.36
CA THR A 15 -13.41 -58.85 -6.88
C THR A 15 -12.81 -57.86 -7.84
N LEU A 16 -12.25 -56.80 -7.26
CA LEU A 16 -10.99 -56.08 -7.53
C LEU A 16 -10.42 -56.06 -8.96
N ALA A 17 -10.17 -54.83 -9.46
CA ALA A 17 -8.85 -54.43 -9.93
C ALA A 17 -8.73 -52.92 -9.80
N GLY A 18 -7.81 -52.46 -8.95
CA GLY A 18 -7.52 -51.06 -8.74
C GLY A 18 -6.64 -50.50 -9.86
N ALA A 19 -6.84 -49.24 -10.17
CA ALA A 19 -5.83 -48.38 -10.76
C ALA A 19 -5.94 -47.03 -10.04
N LEU A 20 -5.10 -46.84 -9.00
CA LEU A 20 -4.79 -45.53 -8.44
C LEU A 20 -3.99 -44.75 -9.48
N LEU A 21 -4.63 -43.81 -10.15
CA LEU A 21 -3.93 -42.68 -10.75
C LEU A 21 -3.98 -41.54 -9.71
N GLY A 22 -2.91 -41.43 -8.95
CA GLY A 22 -2.66 -40.29 -8.06
C GLY A 22 -2.41 -39.04 -8.91
N VAL A 23 -3.42 -38.21 -9.02
CA VAL A 23 -3.26 -36.81 -9.40
C VAL A 23 -2.87 -36.08 -8.12
N THR A 24 -1.57 -35.87 -7.92
CA THR A 24 -1.08 -34.89 -6.97
C THR A 24 -1.43 -33.51 -7.49
N ALA A 25 -2.58 -33.00 -7.11
CA ALA A 25 -2.85 -31.58 -7.18
C ALA A 25 -1.89 -30.90 -6.20
N PHE A 26 -0.80 -30.32 -6.70
CA PHE A 26 -0.09 -29.25 -6.01
C PHE A 26 -1.04 -28.06 -5.98
N GLY A 27 -1.93 -28.02 -5.00
CA GLY A 27 -2.61 -26.82 -4.59
C GLY A 27 -1.54 -25.90 -4.02
N TYR A 28 -1.19 -24.85 -4.73
CA TYR A 28 -0.68 -23.65 -4.10
C TYR A 28 -1.83 -23.16 -3.22
N ALA A 29 -1.75 -23.45 -1.90
CA ALA A 29 -2.53 -22.71 -0.95
C ALA A 29 -2.03 -21.26 -1.08
N GLU A 30 -2.80 -20.38 -1.70
CA GLU A 30 -2.66 -18.95 -1.51
C GLU A 30 -2.75 -18.74 -0.01
N ASP A 31 -1.63 -18.36 0.60
CA ASP A 31 -1.59 -17.90 1.98
C ASP A 31 -2.46 -16.64 2.04
N GLN A 32 -3.73 -16.82 2.41
CA GLN A 32 -4.57 -15.71 2.83
C GLN A 32 -3.78 -14.94 3.91
N PRO A 33 -3.76 -13.60 3.87
CA PRO A 33 -3.04 -12.83 4.85
C PRO A 33 -3.48 -13.25 6.25
N THR A 34 -2.61 -13.98 6.92
CA THR A 34 -2.85 -14.48 8.26
C THR A 34 -2.97 -13.29 9.22
N SER A 35 -3.52 -13.48 10.41
CA SER A 35 -3.54 -12.48 11.49
C SER A 35 -2.17 -11.85 11.77
N GLN A 36 -1.10 -12.47 11.31
CA GLN A 36 0.28 -11.99 11.37
C GLN A 36 0.57 -10.75 10.50
N GLN A 37 -0.22 -10.50 9.47
CA GLN A 37 -0.08 -9.35 8.55
C GLN A 37 -1.08 -8.21 8.87
N SER A 38 -1.80 -8.28 9.97
CA SER A 38 -2.73 -7.23 10.36
C SER A 38 -2.00 -5.96 10.82
N SER A 39 -2.65 -4.81 10.63
CA SER A 39 -2.16 -3.53 11.11
C SER A 39 -2.03 -3.51 12.65
N PRO A 40 -0.99 -2.89 13.22
CA PRO A 40 -0.72 -2.89 14.66
C PRO A 40 -1.86 -2.31 15.51
N ASP A 41 -2.61 -1.35 15.00
CA ASP A 41 -3.81 -0.82 15.68
C ASP A 41 -4.93 -1.86 15.81
N ILE A 42 -5.04 -2.77 14.85
CA ILE A 42 -5.99 -3.89 14.88
C ILE A 42 -5.50 -4.98 15.84
N LEU A 43 -4.21 -5.37 15.71
CA LEU A 43 -3.62 -6.44 16.52
C LEU A 43 -3.58 -6.13 17.99
N LEU A 44 -3.24 -4.87 18.36
CA LEU A 44 -2.99 -4.47 19.73
C LEU A 44 -4.17 -3.71 20.35
N GLY A 45 -5.14 -3.25 19.56
CA GLY A 45 -6.38 -2.63 20.02
C GLY A 45 -6.19 -1.59 21.14
N PRO A 46 -6.75 -1.82 22.36
CA PRO A 46 -6.65 -0.86 23.46
C PRO A 46 -5.21 -0.50 23.85
N LEU A 47 -4.29 -1.47 23.85
CA LEU A 47 -2.89 -1.20 24.16
C LEU A 47 -2.29 -0.19 23.18
N PHE A 48 -2.60 -0.34 21.87
CA PHE A 48 -2.13 0.60 20.87
C PHE A 48 -2.62 2.02 21.14
N ASN A 49 -3.92 2.16 21.42
CA ASN A 49 -4.54 3.45 21.71
C ASN A 49 -3.94 4.12 22.96
N ASP A 50 -3.71 3.35 24.01
CA ASP A 50 -3.18 3.85 25.26
C ASP A 50 -1.72 4.29 25.14
N VAL A 51 -0.89 3.55 24.40
CA VAL A 51 0.51 3.93 24.11
C VAL A 51 0.56 5.23 23.30
N GLN A 52 -0.27 5.34 22.25
CA GLN A 52 -0.31 6.55 21.42
C GLN A 52 -0.83 7.76 22.21
N SER A 53 -1.87 7.57 23.03
CA SER A 53 -2.44 8.63 23.88
C SER A 53 -1.46 9.12 24.94
N ALA A 54 -0.66 8.22 25.51
CA ALA A 54 0.34 8.54 26.54
C ALA A 54 1.58 9.24 25.98
N LYS A 55 1.74 9.36 24.67
CA LYS A 55 2.91 9.97 24.01
C LYS A 55 4.24 9.41 24.52
N LEU A 56 4.35 8.09 24.63
CA LEU A 56 5.54 7.45 25.20
C LEU A 56 6.80 7.69 24.36
N PHE A 57 6.67 7.95 23.07
CA PHE A 57 7.77 8.10 22.12
C PHE A 57 7.76 9.50 21.49
N PRO A 58 8.90 9.96 20.93
CA PRO A 58 8.99 11.26 20.26
C PRO A 58 8.03 11.43 19.09
N ASP A 59 7.69 10.32 18.43
CA ASP A 59 6.73 10.28 17.32
C ASP A 59 5.83 9.04 17.44
N GLN A 60 4.68 9.08 16.75
CA GLN A 60 3.66 8.03 16.83
C GLN A 60 4.01 6.82 15.97
N LYS A 61 4.87 7.01 14.95
CA LYS A 61 5.34 5.95 14.07
C LYS A 61 6.23 4.94 14.80
N THR A 62 6.97 5.38 15.81
CA THR A 62 7.87 4.50 16.60
C THR A 62 7.12 3.28 17.16
N PHE A 63 5.91 3.45 17.70
CA PHE A 63 5.15 2.30 18.21
C PHE A 63 4.42 1.54 17.11
N ALA A 64 3.97 2.21 16.06
CA ALA A 64 3.40 1.52 14.88
C ALA A 64 4.40 0.58 14.18
N ASP A 65 5.71 0.87 14.30
CA ASP A 65 6.80 0.07 13.77
C ASP A 65 7.38 -0.93 14.80
N ALA A 66 6.91 -0.93 16.03
CA ALA A 66 7.41 -1.81 17.08
C ALA A 66 7.01 -3.27 16.80
N VAL A 67 7.98 -4.19 16.94
CA VAL A 67 7.76 -5.61 16.67
C VAL A 67 7.45 -6.34 17.96
N PRO A 68 6.30 -7.01 18.10
CA PRO A 68 5.98 -7.86 19.24
C PRO A 68 7.04 -8.97 19.44
N LYS A 69 7.52 -9.17 20.67
CA LYS A 69 8.47 -10.26 21.02
C LYS A 69 7.79 -11.60 21.17
N SER A 70 6.45 -11.60 21.36
CA SER A 70 5.61 -12.79 21.50
C SER A 70 4.27 -12.56 20.81
N ASP A 71 3.39 -13.57 20.85
CA ASP A 71 2.07 -13.47 20.23
C ASP A 71 1.29 -12.22 20.71
N PRO A 72 0.88 -11.31 19.81
CA PRO A 72 0.14 -10.11 20.17
C PRO A 72 -1.10 -10.35 21.01
N LEU A 73 -1.78 -11.48 20.84
CA LEU A 73 -2.94 -11.85 21.66
C LEU A 73 -2.55 -12.13 23.11
N MET A 74 -1.37 -12.72 23.33
CA MET A 74 -0.85 -12.96 24.68
C MET A 74 -0.43 -11.65 25.33
N ILE A 75 0.29 -10.79 24.59
CA ILE A 75 0.66 -9.45 25.09
C ILE A 75 -0.59 -8.65 25.47
N LEU A 76 -1.62 -8.70 24.63
CA LEU A 76 -2.88 -7.99 24.90
C LEU A 76 -3.65 -8.57 26.12
N ALA A 77 -3.59 -9.88 26.33
CA ALA A 77 -4.16 -10.53 27.51
C ALA A 77 -3.43 -10.09 28.79
N ASP A 78 -2.10 -10.10 28.77
CA ASP A 78 -1.27 -9.64 29.89
C ASP A 78 -1.51 -8.15 30.20
N TYR A 79 -1.60 -7.32 29.15
CA TYR A 79 -1.95 -5.92 29.29
C TYR A 79 -3.28 -5.72 30.01
N ARG A 80 -4.33 -6.42 29.58
CA ARG A 80 -5.69 -6.35 30.20
C ARG A 80 -5.69 -6.75 31.67
N MET A 81 -4.84 -7.68 32.07
CA MET A 81 -4.71 -8.09 33.46
C MET A 81 -3.93 -7.09 34.32
N GLN A 82 -2.97 -6.38 33.75
CA GLN A 82 -2.02 -5.58 34.51
C GLN A 82 -2.33 -4.08 34.51
N HIS A 83 -2.92 -3.53 33.42
CA HIS A 83 -3.03 -2.07 33.21
C HIS A 83 -3.81 -1.31 34.28
N THR A 84 -4.70 -1.99 35.01
CA THR A 84 -5.49 -1.40 36.13
C THR A 84 -4.85 -1.61 37.49
N GLN A 85 -3.73 -2.33 37.59
CA GLN A 85 -3.08 -2.60 38.86
C GLN A 85 -2.27 -1.41 39.34
N SER A 86 -2.23 -1.23 40.67
CA SER A 86 -1.39 -0.20 41.28
C SER A 86 0.08 -0.42 40.95
N GLY A 87 0.75 0.63 40.46
CA GLY A 87 2.17 0.57 40.08
C GLY A 87 2.43 0.07 38.65
N PHE A 88 1.40 -0.14 37.84
CA PHE A 88 1.60 -0.47 36.44
C PHE A 88 2.33 0.67 35.70
N ASP A 89 3.40 0.32 35.01
CA ASP A 89 4.20 1.23 34.17
C ASP A 89 4.06 0.81 32.69
N LEU A 90 3.31 1.61 31.93
CA LEU A 90 3.04 1.34 30.51
C LEU A 90 4.32 1.36 29.66
N ARG A 91 5.28 2.26 29.95
CA ARG A 91 6.55 2.31 29.22
C ARG A 91 7.35 1.04 29.44
N HIS A 92 7.50 0.62 30.70
CA HIS A 92 8.18 -0.61 31.04
C HIS A 92 7.51 -1.83 30.39
N PHE A 93 6.17 -1.89 30.41
CA PHE A 93 5.41 -2.95 29.75
C PHE A 93 5.72 -3.02 28.25
N VAL A 94 5.76 -1.88 27.56
CA VAL A 94 6.10 -1.82 26.12
C VAL A 94 7.54 -2.27 25.87
N GLU A 95 8.50 -1.77 26.63
CA GLU A 95 9.93 -2.14 26.48
C GLU A 95 10.18 -3.63 26.73
N MET A 96 9.42 -4.25 27.64
CA MET A 96 9.51 -5.69 27.90
C MET A 96 8.92 -6.54 26.78
N ASN A 97 7.84 -6.08 26.12
CA ASN A 97 7.08 -6.89 25.18
C ASN A 97 7.35 -6.59 23.69
N PHE A 98 8.05 -5.49 23.38
CA PHE A 98 8.29 -5.08 22.00
C PHE A 98 9.77 -4.83 21.72
N ILE A 99 10.15 -5.06 20.47
CA ILE A 99 11.41 -4.57 19.90
C ILE A 99 11.10 -3.23 19.26
N LEU A 100 11.65 -2.15 19.82
CA LEU A 100 11.49 -0.82 19.29
C LEU A 100 12.42 -0.61 18.07
N PRO A 101 11.99 0.16 17.06
CA PRO A 101 12.85 0.48 15.95
C PRO A 101 14.06 1.29 16.44
N LYS A 102 15.23 0.90 15.95
CA LYS A 102 16.47 1.64 16.25
C LYS A 102 16.59 2.84 15.34
N GLU A 103 17.14 3.93 15.86
CA GLU A 103 17.62 5.01 14.99
C GLU A 103 18.67 4.41 14.03
N GLY A 104 18.59 4.81 12.74
CA GLY A 104 19.60 4.41 11.77
C GLY A 104 20.98 4.97 12.16
N GLU A 105 22.04 4.32 11.70
CA GLU A 105 23.39 4.84 11.84
C GLU A 105 23.44 6.25 11.21
N LYS A 106 23.96 7.22 11.98
CA LYS A 106 24.17 8.57 11.47
C LYS A 106 25.37 8.53 10.53
N TYR A 107 25.12 8.77 9.26
CA TYR A 107 26.23 9.02 8.34
C TYR A 107 26.91 10.34 8.72
N VAL A 108 28.22 10.28 8.94
CA VAL A 108 29.06 11.45 9.22
C VAL A 108 29.94 11.67 8.00
N PRO A 109 29.67 12.73 7.19
CA PRO A 109 30.46 12.98 6.01
C PRO A 109 31.92 13.35 6.38
N PRO A 110 32.92 12.89 5.61
CA PRO A 110 34.29 13.34 5.75
C PRO A 110 34.40 14.85 5.53
N GLU A 111 35.38 15.48 6.21
CA GLU A 111 35.66 16.90 6.01
C GLU A 111 36.06 17.17 4.56
N GLY A 112 35.48 18.22 3.93
CA GLY A 112 35.73 18.61 2.55
C GLY A 112 35.08 17.75 1.48
N GLN A 113 34.19 16.80 1.87
CA GLN A 113 33.42 15.99 0.92
C GLN A 113 32.54 16.89 0.02
N SER A 114 32.58 16.64 -1.28
CA SER A 114 31.69 17.31 -2.22
C SER A 114 30.23 16.80 -2.07
N LEU A 115 29.26 17.60 -2.55
CA LEU A 115 27.84 17.19 -2.54
C LEU A 115 27.63 15.88 -3.33
N ARG A 116 28.34 15.69 -4.45
CA ARG A 116 28.22 14.47 -5.26
C ARG A 116 28.72 13.24 -4.49
N GLU A 117 29.92 13.31 -3.92
CA GLU A 117 30.49 12.24 -3.11
C GLU A 117 29.58 11.93 -1.92
N HIS A 118 29.02 12.96 -1.27
CA HIS A 118 28.06 12.76 -0.17
C HIS A 118 26.84 11.98 -0.60
N ILE A 119 26.25 12.30 -1.76
CA ILE A 119 25.09 11.58 -2.30
C ILE A 119 25.45 10.14 -2.64
N ASP A 120 26.58 9.92 -3.30
CA ASP A 120 27.01 8.58 -3.71
C ASP A 120 27.33 7.69 -2.50
N ASP A 121 27.86 8.23 -1.42
CA ASP A 121 28.12 7.51 -0.16
C ASP A 121 26.83 7.21 0.64
N LEU A 122 25.76 7.97 0.41
CA LEU A 122 24.48 7.70 1.07
C LEU A 122 23.73 6.51 0.47
N TRP A 123 23.92 6.15 -0.80
CA TRP A 123 23.18 5.04 -1.42
C TRP A 123 23.32 3.71 -0.67
N PRO A 124 24.52 3.24 -0.28
CA PRO A 124 24.65 2.04 0.53
C PRO A 124 24.07 2.20 1.93
N VAL A 125 24.18 3.39 2.55
CA VAL A 125 23.64 3.67 3.89
C VAL A 125 22.12 3.60 3.90
N LEU A 126 21.45 4.00 2.82
CA LEU A 126 19.99 4.01 2.68
C LEU A 126 19.43 2.72 2.05
N THR A 127 20.29 1.83 1.56
CA THR A 127 19.85 0.53 1.00
C THR A 127 19.44 -0.43 2.10
N ARG A 128 18.31 -1.10 1.91
CA ARG A 128 17.76 -2.13 2.80
C ARG A 128 17.51 -3.42 2.05
N THR A 129 17.56 -4.52 2.78
CA THR A 129 17.15 -5.84 2.31
C THR A 129 16.21 -6.43 3.35
N THR A 130 15.02 -6.83 2.94
CA THR A 130 14.01 -7.43 3.83
C THR A 130 13.35 -8.57 3.07
N ASP A 131 14.12 -9.63 2.84
CA ASP A 131 13.66 -10.83 2.14
C ASP A 131 12.82 -11.78 3.02
N LYS A 132 12.82 -11.56 4.33
CA LYS A 132 12.07 -12.36 5.31
C LYS A 132 11.28 -11.48 6.26
N ALA A 133 9.99 -11.78 6.38
CA ALA A 133 9.17 -11.17 7.41
C ALA A 133 9.59 -11.67 8.80
N ASN A 134 9.79 -10.76 9.74
CA ASN A 134 9.74 -11.12 11.15
C ASN A 134 8.30 -11.42 11.53
N LYS A 135 8.10 -12.45 12.35
CA LYS A 135 6.77 -12.77 12.84
C LYS A 135 6.19 -11.55 13.58
N TRP A 136 4.99 -11.15 13.21
CA TRP A 136 4.25 -10.00 13.75
C TRP A 136 4.83 -8.61 13.44
N ASP A 137 5.86 -8.49 12.62
CA ASP A 137 6.32 -7.19 12.12
C ASP A 137 5.28 -6.59 11.15
N SER A 138 5.09 -5.29 11.23
CA SER A 138 4.29 -4.59 10.22
C SER A 138 5.02 -4.44 8.88
N LEU A 139 6.34 -4.63 8.85
CA LEU A 139 7.15 -4.51 7.64
C LEU A 139 6.88 -5.70 6.70
N LEU A 140 6.47 -5.39 5.48
CA LEU A 140 6.22 -6.36 4.41
C LEU A 140 7.55 -6.70 3.73
N PRO A 141 7.90 -7.99 3.57
CA PRO A 141 9.14 -8.37 2.91
C PRO A 141 9.07 -8.05 1.41
N LEU A 142 10.21 -7.68 0.85
CA LEU A 142 10.39 -7.44 -0.57
C LEU A 142 11.52 -8.33 -1.11
N PRO A 143 11.40 -8.89 -2.32
CA PRO A 143 12.33 -9.89 -2.83
C PRO A 143 13.72 -9.33 -3.19
N LYS A 144 13.83 -8.01 -3.37
CA LYS A 144 15.05 -7.34 -3.82
C LYS A 144 15.46 -6.23 -2.86
N PRO A 145 16.73 -5.78 -2.88
CA PRO A 145 17.15 -4.57 -2.18
C PRO A 145 16.36 -3.33 -2.63
N TYR A 146 16.20 -2.38 -1.72
CA TYR A 146 15.53 -1.12 -2.00
C TYR A 146 16.15 0.04 -1.21
N VAL A 147 15.98 1.26 -1.69
CA VAL A 147 16.46 2.47 -1.04
C VAL A 147 15.31 3.13 -0.27
N VAL A 148 15.59 3.51 0.99
CA VAL A 148 14.63 4.19 1.85
C VAL A 148 14.93 5.68 1.96
N PRO A 149 13.94 6.55 2.29
CA PRO A 149 14.20 7.98 2.49
C PRO A 149 15.14 8.28 3.66
N GLY A 150 15.19 7.42 4.67
CA GLY A 150 16.06 7.56 5.83
C GLY A 150 15.38 8.16 7.07
N GLY A 151 16.13 8.33 8.15
CA GLY A 151 15.61 8.78 9.43
C GLY A 151 14.56 7.82 10.00
N ARG A 152 13.38 8.33 10.35
CA ARG A 152 12.25 7.51 10.81
C ARG A 152 11.55 6.73 9.70
N PHE A 153 11.82 7.04 8.43
CA PHE A 153 11.26 6.38 7.25
C PHE A 153 12.17 5.21 6.83
N ARG A 154 11.92 4.04 7.42
CA ARG A 154 12.77 2.83 7.33
C ARG A 154 12.28 1.81 6.32
N GLU A 155 11.14 2.08 5.70
CA GLU A 155 10.50 1.32 4.63
C GLU A 155 10.63 2.01 3.28
N VAL A 156 10.36 1.31 2.19
CA VAL A 156 10.22 1.95 0.88
C VAL A 156 8.91 2.76 0.84
N TYR A 157 8.96 3.94 0.25
CA TYR A 157 7.78 4.76 -0.04
C TYR A 157 7.57 4.85 -1.54
N TYR A 158 6.33 4.70 -1.98
CA TYR A 158 6.03 4.48 -3.39
C TYR A 158 6.47 5.65 -4.27
N TRP A 159 5.81 6.80 -4.21
CA TRP A 159 6.12 7.90 -5.16
C TRP A 159 7.48 8.54 -4.91
N ASP A 160 7.95 8.57 -3.67
CA ASP A 160 9.29 9.03 -3.28
C ASP A 160 10.38 8.27 -4.02
N SER A 161 10.14 6.96 -4.26
CA SER A 161 11.09 6.09 -4.95
C SER A 161 11.36 6.52 -6.39
N TYR A 162 10.40 7.14 -7.08
CA TYR A 162 10.66 7.68 -8.42
C TYR A 162 11.74 8.75 -8.41
N PHE A 163 11.66 9.70 -7.48
CA PHE A 163 12.65 10.76 -7.34
C PHE A 163 14.00 10.20 -6.87
N THR A 164 14.00 9.20 -6.01
CA THR A 164 15.19 8.43 -5.64
C THR A 164 15.82 7.76 -6.86
N MET A 165 15.01 7.13 -7.74
CA MET A 165 15.49 6.50 -8.97
C MET A 165 16.10 7.50 -9.95
N LEU A 166 15.61 8.74 -10.03
CA LEU A 166 16.25 9.78 -10.83
C LEU A 166 17.67 10.07 -10.32
N GLY A 167 17.86 10.15 -8.99
CA GLY A 167 19.18 10.30 -8.38
C GLY A 167 20.08 9.08 -8.60
N LEU A 168 19.52 7.86 -8.50
CA LEU A 168 20.26 6.62 -8.78
C LEU A 168 20.72 6.55 -10.24
N ALA A 169 19.88 6.99 -11.19
CA ALA A 169 20.23 7.05 -12.61
C ALA A 169 21.42 7.99 -12.86
N GLU A 170 21.39 9.18 -12.24
CA GLU A 170 22.51 10.14 -12.28
C GLU A 170 23.81 9.58 -11.65
N SER A 171 23.68 8.71 -10.65
CA SER A 171 24.81 8.01 -10.01
C SER A 171 25.19 6.70 -10.73
N GLY A 172 24.47 6.31 -11.79
CA GLY A 172 24.75 5.10 -12.59
C GLY A 172 24.33 3.77 -11.94
N HIS A 173 23.49 3.80 -10.91
CA HIS A 173 23.01 2.61 -10.16
C HIS A 173 21.76 2.00 -10.81
N TRP A 174 21.85 1.60 -12.06
CA TRP A 174 20.74 1.01 -12.83
C TRP A 174 20.28 -0.36 -12.26
N ASP A 175 21.18 -1.11 -11.65
CA ASP A 175 20.88 -2.34 -10.90
C ASP A 175 19.88 -2.10 -9.78
N LYS A 176 20.08 -1.04 -8.98
CA LYS A 176 19.16 -0.66 -7.90
C LYS A 176 17.81 -0.20 -8.43
N ILE A 177 17.77 0.53 -9.55
CA ILE A 177 16.52 0.92 -10.19
C ILE A 177 15.75 -0.32 -10.64
N GLY A 178 16.41 -1.27 -11.29
CA GLY A 178 15.81 -2.55 -11.68
C GLY A 178 15.26 -3.33 -10.50
N ASP A 179 16.03 -3.46 -9.41
CA ASP A 179 15.59 -4.13 -8.17
C ASP A 179 14.36 -3.45 -7.54
N MET A 180 14.31 -2.12 -7.52
CA MET A 180 13.15 -1.38 -6.98
C MET A 180 11.92 -1.51 -7.88
N VAL A 181 12.07 -1.50 -9.20
CA VAL A 181 10.96 -1.75 -10.15
C VAL A 181 10.45 -3.18 -10.00
N ASP A 182 11.33 -4.18 -9.86
CA ASP A 182 10.94 -5.59 -9.59
C ASP A 182 10.18 -5.71 -8.26
N ASN A 183 10.56 -4.96 -7.22
CA ASN A 183 9.83 -4.93 -5.95
C ASN A 183 8.41 -4.37 -6.10
N PHE A 184 8.24 -3.26 -6.81
CA PHE A 184 6.90 -2.69 -7.05
C PHE A 184 6.04 -3.58 -7.96
N ALA A 185 6.66 -4.25 -8.94
CA ALA A 185 5.97 -5.27 -9.73
C ALA A 185 5.49 -6.43 -8.85
N TYR A 186 6.32 -6.90 -7.92
CA TYR A 186 5.95 -7.91 -6.92
C TYR A 186 4.79 -7.44 -6.03
N GLU A 187 4.78 -6.19 -5.58
CA GLU A 187 3.67 -5.63 -4.79
C GLU A 187 2.36 -5.62 -5.60
N LEU A 188 2.40 -5.21 -6.88
CA LEU A 188 1.25 -5.27 -7.79
C LEU A 188 0.75 -6.70 -8.01
N ASP A 189 1.65 -7.67 -8.12
CA ASP A 189 1.29 -9.08 -8.28
C ASP A 189 0.69 -9.67 -7.00
N THR A 190 1.14 -9.21 -5.82
CA THR A 190 0.75 -9.76 -4.52
C THR A 190 -0.53 -9.11 -3.98
N TRP A 191 -0.64 -7.78 -4.07
CA TRP A 191 -1.74 -7.03 -3.44
C TRP A 191 -2.65 -6.30 -4.45
N GLY A 192 -2.35 -6.37 -5.74
CA GLY A 192 -3.11 -5.69 -6.79
C GLY A 192 -2.86 -4.18 -6.87
N HIS A 193 -2.04 -3.63 -5.99
CA HIS A 193 -1.62 -2.23 -5.98
C HIS A 193 -0.29 -2.08 -5.25
N ILE A 194 0.35 -0.92 -5.41
CA ILE A 194 1.53 -0.54 -4.63
C ILE A 194 1.03 0.22 -3.39
N PRO A 195 1.29 -0.29 -2.17
CA PRO A 195 0.94 0.42 -0.95
C PRO A 195 1.71 1.74 -0.82
N ASN A 196 1.23 2.64 0.03
CA ASN A 196 1.94 3.90 0.35
C ASN A 196 3.41 3.67 0.75
N GLY A 197 3.69 2.55 1.43
CA GLY A 197 4.99 2.00 1.76
C GLY A 197 4.83 0.55 2.17
N ASN A 198 5.91 -0.23 2.22
CA ASN A 198 5.84 -1.68 2.50
C ASN A 198 5.59 -2.00 3.98
N ARG A 199 4.45 -1.52 4.52
CA ARG A 199 3.94 -1.83 5.86
C ARG A 199 2.48 -2.25 5.82
N THR A 200 2.07 -3.15 6.71
CA THR A 200 0.69 -3.66 6.77
C THR A 200 -0.35 -2.56 6.97
N TYR A 201 -0.03 -1.51 7.71
CA TYR A 201 -0.94 -0.39 7.95
C TYR A 201 -1.08 0.58 6.76
N TYR A 202 -0.29 0.39 5.72
CA TYR A 202 -0.38 1.13 4.44
C TYR A 202 -1.16 0.39 3.36
N LEU A 203 -1.54 -0.88 3.56
CA LEU A 203 -2.22 -1.70 2.54
C LEU A 203 -3.58 -1.16 2.09
N SER A 204 -4.21 -0.28 2.86
CA SER A 204 -5.53 0.28 2.51
C SER A 204 -5.46 1.46 1.54
N ARG A 205 -4.27 1.98 1.22
CA ARG A 205 -4.04 3.10 0.30
C ARG A 205 -2.76 2.96 -0.49
N SER A 206 -2.70 3.64 -1.61
CA SER A 206 -1.49 3.85 -2.41
C SER A 206 -0.95 5.27 -2.22
N GLN A 207 0.01 5.67 -3.04
CA GLN A 207 0.46 7.04 -3.27
C GLN A 207 0.25 7.42 -4.74
N PRO A 208 0.63 8.64 -5.21
CA PRO A 208 0.49 9.01 -6.62
C PRO A 208 1.13 7.98 -7.56
N PRO A 209 0.44 7.60 -8.66
CA PRO A 209 0.83 6.45 -9.49
C PRO A 209 2.04 6.75 -10.38
N PHE A 210 3.23 6.50 -9.87
CA PHE A 210 4.49 6.73 -10.56
C PHE A 210 5.12 5.46 -11.18
N PHE A 211 4.53 4.26 -11.00
CA PHE A 211 5.16 3.02 -11.47
C PHE A 211 5.41 3.03 -12.99
N SER A 212 4.45 3.48 -13.77
CA SER A 212 4.64 3.59 -15.23
C SER A 212 5.78 4.55 -15.62
N LEU A 213 6.01 5.61 -14.84
CA LEU A 213 7.14 6.52 -15.03
C LEU A 213 8.47 5.89 -14.58
N MET A 214 8.47 5.05 -13.54
CA MET A 214 9.64 4.28 -13.12
C MET A 214 10.04 3.27 -14.20
N VAL A 215 9.06 2.59 -14.81
CA VAL A 215 9.30 1.69 -15.94
C VAL A 215 9.80 2.46 -17.17
N GLU A 216 9.25 3.66 -17.46
CA GLU A 216 9.74 4.52 -18.56
C GLU A 216 11.19 4.96 -18.30
N LEU A 217 11.55 5.31 -17.07
CA LEU A 217 12.92 5.61 -16.69
C LEU A 217 13.83 4.41 -16.94
N LEU A 218 13.45 3.22 -16.46
CA LEU A 218 14.21 1.99 -16.66
C LEU A 218 14.36 1.67 -18.17
N ALA A 219 13.33 1.95 -18.99
CA ALA A 219 13.34 1.72 -20.43
C ALA A 219 14.39 2.58 -21.17
N THR A 220 14.92 3.62 -20.57
CA THR A 220 16.05 4.37 -21.13
C THR A 220 17.35 3.56 -21.09
N HIS A 221 17.44 2.55 -20.23
CA HIS A 221 18.59 1.66 -20.07
C HIS A 221 18.31 0.22 -20.55
N ASP A 222 17.10 -0.28 -20.30
CA ASP A 222 16.60 -1.60 -20.74
C ASP A 222 15.41 -1.40 -21.68
N SER A 223 15.62 -1.53 -22.97
CA SER A 223 14.62 -1.26 -24.01
C SER A 223 13.36 -2.15 -23.90
N ASP A 224 13.45 -3.31 -23.23
CA ASP A 224 12.34 -4.24 -23.09
C ASP A 224 11.48 -3.95 -21.86
N ALA A 225 11.86 -2.99 -21.00
CA ALA A 225 11.21 -2.73 -19.72
C ALA A 225 9.70 -2.43 -19.86
N LEU A 226 9.28 -1.60 -20.82
CA LEU A 226 7.86 -1.29 -21.04
C LEU A 226 7.04 -2.53 -21.36
N LYS A 227 7.56 -3.40 -22.19
CA LYS A 227 6.92 -4.68 -22.55
C LYS A 227 6.92 -5.64 -21.35
N LYS A 228 8.06 -5.76 -20.66
CA LYS A 228 8.22 -6.65 -19.49
C LYS A 228 7.24 -6.34 -18.38
N TYR A 229 7.05 -5.07 -18.04
CA TYR A 229 6.23 -4.64 -16.91
C TYR A 229 4.81 -4.17 -17.30
N ARG A 230 4.42 -4.30 -18.58
CA ARG A 230 3.07 -3.97 -19.03
C ARG A 230 1.97 -4.63 -18.19
N PRO A 231 2.04 -5.94 -17.85
CA PRO A 231 1.00 -6.58 -17.03
C PRO A 231 0.81 -5.92 -15.66
N GLN A 232 1.88 -5.47 -15.02
CA GLN A 232 1.82 -4.80 -13.74
C GLN A 232 1.31 -3.36 -13.86
N MET A 233 1.69 -2.64 -14.92
CA MET A 233 1.11 -1.33 -15.24
C MET A 233 -0.41 -1.41 -15.46
N GLU A 234 -0.90 -2.47 -16.11
CA GLU A 234 -2.33 -2.74 -16.30
C GLU A 234 -3.04 -3.04 -14.96
N LYS A 235 -2.39 -3.75 -14.03
CA LYS A 235 -2.91 -3.99 -12.67
C LYS A 235 -3.03 -2.69 -11.87
N GLU A 236 -2.01 -1.83 -11.92
CA GLU A 236 -2.09 -0.52 -11.27
C GLU A 236 -3.21 0.33 -11.86
N TYR A 237 -3.35 0.35 -13.18
CA TYR A 237 -4.47 1.04 -13.83
C TYR A 237 -5.82 0.50 -13.35
N ALA A 238 -5.97 -0.82 -13.27
CA ALA A 238 -7.19 -1.46 -12.78
C ALA A 238 -7.52 -1.07 -11.33
N TYR A 239 -6.52 -0.96 -10.45
CA TYR A 239 -6.71 -0.47 -9.08
C TYR A 239 -7.23 0.97 -9.05
N TRP A 240 -6.67 1.87 -9.85
CA TRP A 240 -7.13 3.26 -9.91
C TRP A 240 -8.51 3.42 -10.55
N MET A 241 -8.91 2.47 -11.40
CA MET A 241 -10.21 2.47 -12.08
C MET A 241 -11.24 1.57 -11.38
N GLU A 242 -10.91 0.97 -10.23
CA GLU A 242 -11.85 0.13 -9.46
C GLU A 242 -13.10 0.90 -9.09
N GLY A 243 -14.26 0.36 -9.47
CA GLY A 243 -15.57 0.95 -9.20
C GLY A 243 -16.06 1.93 -10.27
N ALA A 244 -15.37 2.04 -11.41
CA ALA A 244 -15.81 2.86 -12.55
C ALA A 244 -17.10 2.33 -13.20
N ASP A 245 -17.26 0.99 -13.23
CA ASP A 245 -18.39 0.34 -13.86
C ASP A 245 -19.71 0.67 -13.14
N GLY A 246 -20.72 1.04 -13.92
CA GLY A 246 -22.06 1.33 -13.41
C GLY A 246 -22.24 2.72 -12.78
N LEU A 247 -21.19 3.55 -12.66
CA LEU A 247 -21.34 4.93 -12.16
C LEU A 247 -22.27 5.76 -13.07
N GLN A 248 -23.20 6.47 -12.45
CA GLN A 248 -24.01 7.47 -13.11
C GLN A 248 -23.34 8.85 -13.04
N PRO A 249 -23.64 9.79 -13.95
CA PRO A 249 -23.17 11.17 -13.84
C PRO A 249 -23.42 11.76 -12.45
N GLY A 250 -22.46 12.51 -11.92
CA GLY A 250 -22.48 13.08 -10.57
C GLY A 250 -22.14 12.10 -9.44
N GLN A 251 -21.79 10.84 -9.75
CA GLN A 251 -21.44 9.84 -8.74
C GLN A 251 -19.94 9.60 -8.63
N ALA A 252 -19.53 9.14 -7.45
CA ALA A 252 -18.18 8.68 -7.18
C ALA A 252 -18.20 7.33 -6.45
N ASN A 253 -17.22 6.47 -6.76
CA ASN A 253 -16.99 5.22 -6.05
C ASN A 253 -15.49 5.04 -5.84
N LYS A 254 -15.08 4.90 -4.58
CA LYS A 254 -13.66 4.83 -4.22
C LYS A 254 -12.84 5.93 -4.95
N ARG A 255 -11.89 5.53 -5.79
CA ARG A 255 -10.94 6.38 -6.52
C ARG A 255 -11.49 7.02 -7.79
N VAL A 256 -12.69 6.63 -8.21
CA VAL A 256 -13.28 7.08 -9.50
C VAL A 256 -14.43 8.02 -9.28
N VAL A 257 -14.46 9.08 -10.08
CA VAL A 257 -15.53 10.09 -10.13
C VAL A 257 -16.05 10.19 -11.56
N LYS A 258 -17.36 10.13 -11.73
CA LYS A 258 -18.02 10.45 -13.01
C LYS A 258 -18.67 11.81 -12.88
N LEU A 259 -18.15 12.78 -13.61
CA LEU A 259 -18.67 14.14 -13.64
C LEU A 259 -20.08 14.22 -14.25
N ASP A 260 -20.76 15.33 -14.09
CA ASP A 260 -22.14 15.52 -14.59
C ASP A 260 -22.24 15.42 -16.12
N ASP A 261 -21.18 15.76 -16.84
CA ASP A 261 -21.06 15.63 -18.30
C ASP A 261 -20.71 14.19 -18.75
N GLY A 262 -20.51 13.27 -17.80
CA GLY A 262 -20.15 11.87 -18.04
C GLY A 262 -18.66 11.60 -18.12
N ALA A 263 -17.78 12.59 -18.01
CA ALA A 263 -16.33 12.40 -17.99
C ALA A 263 -15.91 11.63 -16.73
N ILE A 264 -14.90 10.75 -16.88
CA ILE A 264 -14.38 9.92 -15.79
C ILE A 264 -13.01 10.44 -15.40
N LEU A 265 -12.88 10.81 -14.13
CA LEU A 265 -11.64 11.27 -13.49
C LEU A 265 -11.40 10.51 -12.19
N ASN A 266 -10.23 10.73 -11.57
CA ASN A 266 -9.82 10.07 -10.34
C ASN A 266 -9.69 11.06 -9.19
N ARG A 267 -9.88 10.53 -7.97
CA ARG A 267 -9.59 11.19 -6.68
C ARG A 267 -8.75 10.29 -5.80
N TYR A 268 -8.11 10.87 -4.78
CA TYR A 268 -7.44 10.08 -3.75
C TYR A 268 -8.46 9.45 -2.81
N TRP A 269 -8.15 8.22 -2.35
CA TRP A 269 -9.02 7.41 -1.51
C TRP A 269 -8.24 6.41 -0.68
N ASP A 270 -8.63 6.22 0.57
CA ASP A 270 -8.21 5.12 1.44
C ASP A 270 -9.43 4.25 1.80
N ASP A 271 -9.28 2.95 1.75
CA ASP A 271 -10.39 2.02 2.03
C ASP A 271 -10.76 1.97 3.52
N ARG A 272 -9.89 2.47 4.43
CA ARG A 272 -10.16 2.60 5.86
C ARG A 272 -10.65 4.01 6.22
N ASP A 273 -11.40 4.08 7.32
CA ASP A 273 -11.96 5.31 7.89
C ASP A 273 -11.71 5.40 9.41
N THR A 274 -10.57 4.84 9.84
CA THR A 274 -10.05 4.88 11.20
C THR A 274 -8.80 5.76 11.27
N PRO A 275 -8.35 6.22 12.44
CA PRO A 275 -7.10 6.97 12.56
C PRO A 275 -5.93 6.21 11.93
N ARG A 276 -4.97 6.93 11.33
CA ARG A 276 -3.75 6.33 10.79
C ARG A 276 -2.87 5.82 11.94
N PRO A 277 -2.37 4.58 11.92
CA PRO A 277 -1.51 4.08 13.00
C PRO A 277 -0.28 4.95 13.28
N GLU A 278 0.35 5.44 12.23
CA GLU A 278 1.56 6.27 12.30
C GLU A 278 1.33 7.72 12.74
N SER A 279 0.07 8.15 12.88
CA SER A 279 -0.36 9.50 13.30
C SER A 279 -1.67 9.44 14.10
N TRP A 280 -1.85 8.40 14.89
CA TRP A 280 -3.13 8.06 15.51
C TRP A 280 -3.68 9.19 16.39
N LEU A 281 -2.87 9.76 17.27
CA LEU A 281 -3.30 10.80 18.18
C LEU A 281 -3.59 12.13 17.46
N ASP A 282 -2.84 12.44 16.42
CA ASP A 282 -3.05 13.63 15.61
C ASP A 282 -4.40 13.55 14.88
N ASP A 283 -4.71 12.38 14.30
CA ASP A 283 -5.98 12.15 13.63
C ASP A 283 -7.15 12.20 14.60
N VAL A 284 -7.04 11.55 15.77
CA VAL A 284 -8.07 11.58 16.81
C VAL A 284 -8.29 13.01 17.34
N THR A 285 -7.21 13.78 17.49
CA THR A 285 -7.30 15.18 17.94
C THR A 285 -7.97 16.04 16.89
N THR A 286 -7.61 15.86 15.62
CA THR A 286 -8.23 16.58 14.49
C THR A 286 -9.73 16.32 14.43
N ALA A 287 -10.15 15.06 14.56
CA ALA A 287 -11.58 14.72 14.57
C ALA A 287 -12.34 15.32 15.76
N LYS A 288 -11.72 15.39 16.95
CA LYS A 288 -12.32 16.03 18.14
C LYS A 288 -12.52 17.54 17.97
N ASN A 289 -11.73 18.21 17.14
CA ASN A 289 -11.85 19.64 16.89
C ASN A 289 -13.10 19.98 16.05
N ASN A 290 -13.69 19.00 15.35
CA ASN A 290 -14.92 19.19 14.58
C ASN A 290 -16.01 18.16 14.97
N PRO A 291 -16.63 18.32 16.15
CA PRO A 291 -17.60 17.33 16.65
C PRO A 291 -18.91 17.29 15.86
N ASN A 292 -19.16 18.28 14.97
CA ASN A 292 -20.35 18.31 14.12
C ASN A 292 -20.21 17.45 12.85
N ARG A 293 -19.02 16.91 12.58
CA ARG A 293 -18.75 16.04 11.46
C ARG A 293 -18.40 14.62 11.96
N PRO A 294 -18.91 13.54 11.32
CA PRO A 294 -18.54 12.18 11.69
C PRO A 294 -17.02 11.99 11.66
N ALA A 295 -16.45 11.47 12.74
CA ALA A 295 -15.00 11.25 12.85
C ALA A 295 -14.47 10.33 11.75
N THR A 296 -15.24 9.33 11.32
CA THR A 296 -14.92 8.40 10.22
C THR A 296 -14.73 9.12 8.88
N GLU A 297 -15.49 10.19 8.61
CA GLU A 297 -15.30 10.99 7.40
C GLU A 297 -13.99 11.77 7.46
N ILE A 298 -13.68 12.40 8.62
CA ILE A 298 -12.44 13.13 8.83
C ILE A 298 -11.24 12.19 8.69
N TYR A 299 -11.30 11.01 9.31
CA TYR A 299 -10.22 10.02 9.18
C TYR A 299 -10.01 9.58 7.74
N ARG A 300 -11.08 9.31 6.99
CA ARG A 300 -10.97 8.95 5.58
C ARG A 300 -10.33 10.06 4.75
N ASP A 301 -10.70 11.30 4.99
CA ASP A 301 -10.13 12.45 4.29
C ASP A 301 -8.64 12.67 4.66
N LEU A 302 -8.25 12.53 5.93
CA LEU A 302 -6.86 12.56 6.36
C LEU A 302 -6.04 11.44 5.70
N ARG A 303 -6.55 10.22 5.69
CA ARG A 303 -5.92 9.06 5.05
C ARG A 303 -5.79 9.25 3.53
N SER A 304 -6.81 9.80 2.90
CA SER A 304 -6.80 10.09 1.45
C SER A 304 -5.84 11.22 1.10
N ALA A 305 -5.69 12.22 1.96
CA ALA A 305 -4.68 13.26 1.80
C ALA A 305 -3.25 12.69 1.98
N ALA A 306 -3.06 11.75 2.92
CA ALA A 306 -1.79 11.01 3.03
C ALA A 306 -1.49 10.19 1.76
N ALA A 307 -2.52 9.59 1.11
CA ALA A 307 -2.38 8.93 -0.17
C ALA A 307 -1.96 9.88 -1.31
N SER A 308 -2.24 11.18 -1.19
CA SER A 308 -1.82 12.17 -2.20
C SER A 308 -0.35 12.54 -2.14
N GLY A 309 0.35 12.23 -1.03
CA GLY A 309 1.71 12.71 -0.76
C GLY A 309 1.78 14.21 -0.45
N TRP A 310 0.64 14.92 -0.41
CA TRP A 310 0.53 16.35 -0.10
C TRP A 310 -0.14 16.58 1.25
N ASP A 311 0.23 15.82 2.24
CA ASP A 311 -0.32 15.92 3.59
C ASP A 311 0.47 16.95 4.43
N PHE A 312 -0.11 18.08 4.95
CA PHE A 312 -1.48 18.35 4.54
C PHE A 312 -1.52 19.71 3.87
N SER A 313 -1.69 19.71 2.56
CA SER A 313 -1.84 20.96 1.81
C SER A 313 -3.20 21.59 2.09
N SER A 314 -3.23 22.94 2.17
CA SER A 314 -4.46 23.71 2.33
C SER A 314 -5.48 23.49 1.18
N ARG A 315 -5.06 22.94 0.05
CA ARG A 315 -5.95 22.56 -1.06
C ARG A 315 -7.04 21.56 -0.67
N TRP A 316 -6.75 20.76 0.39
CA TRP A 316 -7.68 19.74 0.87
C TRP A 316 -8.73 20.28 1.86
N MET A 317 -8.65 21.53 2.30
CA MET A 317 -9.42 22.10 3.39
C MET A 317 -10.43 23.14 2.89
N ASP A 318 -11.61 23.19 3.51
CA ASP A 318 -12.56 24.29 3.30
C ASP A 318 -12.06 25.59 3.91
N ASP A 319 -11.52 25.52 5.13
CA ASP A 319 -10.79 26.61 5.77
C ASP A 319 -9.29 26.27 5.76
N PRO A 320 -8.46 26.98 4.96
CA PRO A 320 -7.04 26.67 4.79
C PRO A 320 -6.21 26.71 6.07
N GLN A 321 -6.76 27.25 7.16
CA GLN A 321 -6.13 27.34 8.48
C GLN A 321 -6.59 26.24 9.45
N LYS A 322 -7.54 25.38 9.04
CA LYS A 322 -8.17 24.38 9.91
C LYS A 322 -8.16 23.00 9.28
N LEU A 323 -7.26 22.15 9.78
CA LEU A 323 -7.12 20.77 9.29
C LEU A 323 -8.41 19.94 9.47
N ASP A 324 -9.21 20.21 10.49
CA ASP A 324 -10.49 19.52 10.74
C ASP A 324 -11.57 19.80 9.70
N THR A 325 -11.34 20.78 8.80
CA THR A 325 -12.19 21.06 7.63
C THR A 325 -11.76 20.30 6.35
N ILE A 326 -10.85 19.34 6.49
CA ILE A 326 -10.33 18.53 5.39
C ILE A 326 -11.45 17.75 4.65
N ARG A 327 -11.40 17.75 3.32
CA ARG A 327 -12.39 17.11 2.43
C ARG A 327 -11.77 16.50 1.18
N THR A 328 -10.63 15.86 1.34
CA THR A 328 -9.83 15.32 0.22
C THR A 328 -10.65 14.45 -0.72
N THR A 329 -11.54 13.62 -0.17
CA THR A 329 -12.38 12.71 -0.96
C THR A 329 -13.46 13.41 -1.79
N SER A 330 -13.69 14.72 -1.57
CA SER A 330 -14.61 15.55 -2.36
C SER A 330 -13.91 16.30 -3.49
N ILE A 331 -12.61 16.12 -3.68
CA ILE A 331 -11.80 16.87 -4.63
C ILE A 331 -11.28 15.95 -5.71
N VAL A 332 -11.37 16.41 -6.96
CA VAL A 332 -10.76 15.76 -8.14
C VAL A 332 -9.47 16.53 -8.47
N PRO A 333 -8.30 16.03 -8.04
CA PRO A 333 -7.05 16.77 -8.18
C PRO A 333 -6.46 16.62 -9.59
N VAL A 334 -5.94 17.73 -10.13
CA VAL A 334 -5.36 17.77 -11.48
C VAL A 334 -4.08 16.94 -11.58
N ASP A 335 -3.25 16.94 -10.54
CA ASP A 335 -1.98 16.19 -10.48
C ASP A 335 -2.20 14.68 -10.64
N LEU A 336 -3.14 14.08 -9.89
CA LEU A 336 -3.49 12.66 -10.04
C LEU A 336 -3.98 12.37 -11.47
N ASN A 337 -4.85 13.24 -12.00
CA ASN A 337 -5.42 13.00 -13.32
C ASN A 337 -4.40 13.20 -14.45
N ALA A 338 -3.40 14.07 -14.27
CA ALA A 338 -2.24 14.18 -15.17
C ALA A 338 -1.36 12.91 -15.12
N LEU A 339 -1.16 12.32 -13.94
CA LEU A 339 -0.43 11.04 -13.80
C LEU A 339 -1.21 9.88 -14.44
N MET A 340 -2.52 9.82 -14.26
CA MET A 340 -3.38 8.83 -14.92
C MET A 340 -3.35 8.97 -16.46
N PHE A 341 -3.38 10.20 -16.98
CA PHE A 341 -3.19 10.46 -18.40
C PHE A 341 -1.84 9.92 -18.88
N LYS A 342 -0.74 10.20 -18.14
CA LYS A 342 0.59 9.70 -18.49
C LYS A 342 0.65 8.17 -18.45
N MET A 343 0.02 7.53 -17.46
CA MET A 343 -0.07 6.07 -17.37
C MET A 343 -0.79 5.49 -18.58
N GLU A 344 -1.94 6.06 -18.99
CA GLU A 344 -2.69 5.65 -20.18
C GLU A 344 -1.82 5.77 -21.45
N LYS A 345 -1.06 6.85 -21.59
CA LYS A 345 -0.13 7.02 -22.72
C LYS A 345 1.01 5.97 -22.72
N LEU A 346 1.54 5.63 -21.55
CA LEU A 346 2.60 4.62 -21.43
C LEU A 346 2.06 3.21 -21.65
N LEU A 347 0.84 2.91 -21.22
CA LEU A 347 0.15 1.66 -21.53
C LEU A 347 -0.12 1.50 -23.04
N ALA A 348 -0.52 2.59 -23.70
CA ALA A 348 -0.68 2.60 -25.15
C ALA A 348 0.66 2.30 -25.85
N ARG A 349 1.75 2.94 -25.43
CA ARG A 349 3.09 2.70 -25.95
C ARG A 349 3.56 1.27 -25.70
N ALA A 350 3.45 0.77 -24.46
CA ALA A 350 3.81 -0.60 -24.10
C ALA A 350 3.03 -1.65 -24.94
N SER A 351 1.72 -1.40 -25.14
CA SER A 351 0.89 -2.26 -25.99
C SER A 351 1.33 -2.24 -27.45
N GLN A 352 1.71 -1.08 -27.97
CA GLN A 352 2.22 -0.93 -29.34
C GLN A 352 3.54 -1.68 -29.53
N GLU A 353 4.47 -1.58 -28.56
CA GLU A 353 5.77 -2.29 -28.58
C GLU A 353 5.58 -3.81 -28.46
N ASP A 354 4.51 -4.26 -27.81
CA ASP A 354 4.13 -5.68 -27.71
C ASP A 354 3.32 -6.20 -28.92
N GLY A 355 3.00 -5.32 -29.87
CA GLY A 355 2.21 -5.65 -31.07
C GLY A 355 0.70 -5.74 -30.85
N ASP A 356 0.21 -5.40 -29.65
CA ASP A 356 -1.21 -5.36 -29.29
C ASP A 356 -1.83 -4.01 -29.68
N THR A 357 -2.13 -3.86 -30.96
CA THR A 357 -2.69 -2.64 -31.52
C THR A 357 -4.09 -2.31 -30.98
N ALA A 358 -4.86 -3.31 -30.54
CA ALA A 358 -6.19 -3.11 -29.99
C ALA A 358 -6.11 -2.42 -28.62
N SER A 359 -5.26 -2.94 -27.72
CA SER A 359 -5.00 -2.30 -26.42
C SER A 359 -4.33 -0.93 -26.57
N ALA A 360 -3.39 -0.77 -27.52
CA ALA A 360 -2.79 0.52 -27.81
C ALA A 360 -3.84 1.58 -28.17
N SER A 361 -4.74 1.26 -29.09
CA SER A 361 -5.84 2.15 -29.50
C SER A 361 -6.81 2.44 -28.35
N LYS A 362 -7.13 1.45 -27.50
CA LYS A 362 -7.97 1.60 -26.32
C LYS A 362 -7.38 2.63 -25.35
N TYR A 363 -6.10 2.45 -24.99
CA TYR A 363 -5.45 3.33 -24.00
C TYR A 363 -5.21 4.74 -24.57
N ASP A 364 -4.92 4.90 -25.85
CA ASP A 364 -4.86 6.22 -26.50
C ASP A 364 -6.21 6.95 -26.48
N ALA A 365 -7.31 6.22 -26.69
CA ALA A 365 -8.64 6.79 -26.60
C ALA A 365 -9.01 7.24 -25.17
N LEU A 366 -8.63 6.44 -24.16
CA LEU A 366 -8.80 6.77 -22.73
C LEU A 366 -7.98 8.01 -22.35
N ALA A 367 -6.71 8.07 -22.75
CA ALA A 367 -5.86 9.24 -22.53
C ALA A 367 -6.46 10.51 -23.17
N SER A 368 -6.93 10.41 -24.40
CA SER A 368 -7.56 11.56 -25.10
C SER A 368 -8.84 12.04 -24.41
N ALA A 369 -9.65 11.10 -23.90
CA ALA A 369 -10.86 11.44 -23.16
C ALA A 369 -10.52 12.12 -21.82
N ARG A 370 -9.50 11.62 -21.09
CA ARG A 370 -9.03 12.22 -19.83
C ARG A 370 -8.43 13.58 -20.04
N GLN A 371 -7.60 13.75 -21.06
CA GLN A 371 -7.04 15.07 -21.40
C GLN A 371 -8.16 16.09 -21.62
N LYS A 372 -9.15 15.76 -22.44
CA LYS A 372 -10.30 16.61 -22.69
C LYS A 372 -11.06 16.95 -21.41
N ALA A 373 -11.22 15.99 -20.50
CA ALA A 373 -11.89 16.20 -19.21
C ALA A 373 -11.08 17.08 -18.25
N ILE A 374 -9.74 17.08 -18.33
CA ILE A 374 -8.87 17.95 -17.52
C ILE A 374 -8.92 19.40 -18.05
N GLU A 375 -9.06 19.58 -19.37
CA GLU A 375 -9.03 20.87 -20.04
C GLU A 375 -10.41 21.58 -20.04
N SER A 376 -11.50 20.89 -19.69
CA SER A 376 -12.88 21.45 -19.63
C SER A 376 -13.16 22.16 -18.30
#